data_baaf8a03de8250cb5ed1d1c73b5b6062
#
_entry.id   baaf8a03de8250cb5ed1d1c73b5b6062
#
_cell.length_a   1.000
_cell.length_b   1.000
_cell.length_c   1.000
_cell.angle_alpha   90.00
_cell.angle_beta   90.00
_cell.angle_gamma   90.00
#
_symmetry.space_group_name_H-M   'P 1'
#
loop_
_entity.id
_entity.type
_entity.pdbx_description
1 polymer ?
#
loop_
_entity_poly.entity_id
_entity_poly.type
_entity_poly.pdbx_seq_one_letter_code
_entity_poly.pdbx_strand_id
1 'polypeptide(L)'
;MTDYGALVISPGLVDIHVHLNEPGREEWEGFETGTKAAAAGGVTTVVDMPLNSYPTICDAATFDGKLAASEGKLHVDVAFWGGLVPQNAHNESVLDELIERGVVGLKTFMSPSGIGDFEQSFKPDLEAALKTLGKHQVPLMAHAELPSDVDLDPNADPRKYATYLATRPRKWEQVRTLRDAHLLVFSARRSLASALVDDDDS
;
A
#
# COMPACT_ATOMS: atom_id res chain seq x y z
N MET A 1 -2.32 -12.03 39.95
CA MET A 1 -1.29 -12.54 39.03
C MET A 1 -1.94 -13.70 38.29
N THR A 2 -1.98 -13.64 36.94
CA THR A 2 -2.56 -14.71 36.11
C THR A 2 -1.41 -15.61 35.64
N ASP A 3 -1.51 -16.91 35.90
CA ASP A 3 -0.56 -17.90 35.43
C ASP A 3 -1.07 -18.51 34.12
N TYR A 4 -0.33 -18.38 33.06
CA TYR A 4 -0.66 -18.92 31.73
C TYR A 4 -0.03 -20.33 31.50
N GLY A 5 0.59 -20.92 32.50
CA GLY A 5 1.19 -22.25 32.40
C GLY A 5 2.29 -22.36 31.36
N ALA A 6 2.16 -23.27 30.40
CA ALA A 6 3.13 -23.50 29.33
C ALA A 6 2.93 -22.59 28.09
N LEU A 7 2.00 -21.65 28.13
CA LEU A 7 1.75 -20.74 27.01
C LEU A 7 2.86 -19.67 26.91
N VAL A 8 3.18 -19.28 25.69
CA VAL A 8 4.09 -18.16 25.41
C VAL A 8 3.25 -16.89 25.24
N ILE A 9 3.58 -15.88 26.03
CA ILE A 9 2.99 -14.55 25.88
C ILE A 9 3.90 -13.73 24.97
N SER A 10 3.35 -13.17 23.90
CA SER A 10 4.05 -12.29 22.95
C SER A 10 3.29 -10.98 22.76
N PRO A 11 3.94 -9.92 22.26
CA PRO A 11 3.22 -8.77 21.73
C PRO A 11 2.23 -9.21 20.64
N GLY A 12 1.13 -8.48 20.49
CA GLY A 12 0.20 -8.68 19.39
C GLY A 12 0.86 -8.43 18.03
N LEU A 13 0.35 -9.07 17.00
CA LEU A 13 0.84 -8.90 15.64
C LEU A 13 0.38 -7.54 15.08
N VAL A 14 1.19 -6.97 14.21
CA VAL A 14 0.86 -5.78 13.41
C VAL A 14 0.77 -6.19 11.95
N ASP A 15 -0.39 -6.00 11.34
CA ASP A 15 -0.60 -6.23 9.91
C ASP A 15 -0.71 -4.89 9.18
N ILE A 16 0.29 -4.58 8.36
CA ILE A 16 0.39 -3.30 7.66
C ILE A 16 -0.26 -3.31 6.26
N HIS A 17 -0.95 -4.39 5.88
CA HIS A 17 -1.52 -4.51 4.54
C HIS A 17 -2.87 -5.23 4.57
N VAL A 18 -3.91 -4.52 5.02
CA VAL A 18 -5.27 -5.05 5.04
C VAL A 18 -6.20 -4.22 4.17
N HIS A 19 -7.32 -4.81 3.76
CA HIS A 19 -8.36 -4.15 2.98
C HIS A 19 -9.69 -4.30 3.71
N LEU A 20 -10.11 -3.25 4.44
CA LEU A 20 -11.39 -3.21 5.15
C LEU A 20 -12.53 -2.69 4.26
N ASN A 21 -12.20 -2.09 3.11
CA ASN A 21 -13.10 -1.74 2.00
C ASN A 21 -14.21 -0.73 2.32
N GLU A 22 -14.36 -0.33 3.55
CA GLU A 22 -15.36 0.64 4.01
C GLU A 22 -14.76 2.06 4.03
N PRO A 23 -15.50 3.10 3.59
CA PRO A 23 -16.87 3.07 3.10
C PRO A 23 -17.03 2.54 1.66
N GLY A 24 -18.25 2.20 1.29
CA GLY A 24 -18.73 2.03 -0.08
C GLY A 24 -18.57 0.65 -0.70
N ARG A 25 -17.87 -0.29 -0.04
CA ARG A 25 -17.76 -1.71 -0.43
C ARG A 25 -17.73 -2.61 0.80
N GLU A 26 -18.58 -2.30 1.78
CA GLU A 26 -18.71 -3.01 3.06
C GLU A 26 -19.11 -4.48 2.88
N GLU A 27 -19.75 -4.81 1.76
CA GLU A 27 -20.13 -6.18 1.42
C GLU A 27 -18.94 -7.09 1.10
N TRP A 28 -17.76 -6.52 0.85
CA TRP A 28 -16.52 -7.31 0.63
C TRP A 28 -15.83 -7.59 1.96
N GLU A 29 -15.83 -6.65 2.87
CA GLU A 29 -15.37 -6.64 4.24
C GLU A 29 -15.79 -5.30 4.86
N GLY A 30 -15.72 -5.16 6.16
CA GLY A 30 -16.02 -3.93 6.85
C GLY A 30 -15.12 -3.75 8.06
N PHE A 31 -15.13 -2.56 8.66
CA PHE A 31 -14.33 -2.29 9.85
C PHE A 31 -14.68 -3.23 11.00
N GLU A 32 -15.97 -3.46 11.24
CA GLU A 32 -16.40 -4.27 12.37
C GLU A 32 -16.00 -5.74 12.20
N THR A 33 -16.25 -6.33 11.02
CA THR A 33 -15.94 -7.74 10.74
C THR A 33 -14.45 -7.97 10.64
N GLY A 34 -13.74 -7.13 9.89
CA GLY A 34 -12.30 -7.27 9.67
C GLY A 34 -11.48 -7.07 10.94
N THR A 35 -11.84 -6.09 11.77
CA THR A 35 -11.11 -5.85 13.03
C THR A 35 -11.43 -6.91 14.10
N LYS A 36 -12.65 -7.49 14.12
CA LYS A 36 -12.95 -8.67 14.93
C LYS A 36 -12.13 -9.89 14.51
N ALA A 37 -12.02 -10.12 13.20
CA ALA A 37 -11.20 -11.20 12.67
C ALA A 37 -9.72 -11.02 13.03
N ALA A 38 -9.19 -9.80 12.90
CA ALA A 38 -7.85 -9.44 13.32
C ALA A 38 -7.60 -9.78 14.80
N ALA A 39 -8.50 -9.31 15.69
CA ALA A 39 -8.44 -9.59 17.12
C ALA A 39 -8.45 -11.09 17.41
N ALA A 40 -9.33 -11.85 16.77
CA ALA A 40 -9.42 -13.30 16.92
C ALA A 40 -8.15 -14.01 16.46
N GLY A 41 -7.44 -13.47 15.47
CA GLY A 41 -6.15 -13.97 14.96
C GLY A 41 -4.92 -13.53 15.77
N GLY A 42 -5.10 -12.71 16.82
CA GLY A 42 -3.98 -12.18 17.62
C GLY A 42 -3.30 -10.96 16.98
N VAL A 43 -3.89 -10.37 15.97
CA VAL A 43 -3.48 -9.09 15.40
C VAL A 43 -4.08 -7.97 16.24
N THR A 44 -3.26 -7.09 16.78
CA THR A 44 -3.69 -5.98 17.64
C THR A 44 -3.67 -4.64 16.95
N THR A 45 -3.00 -4.55 15.81
CA THR A 45 -2.90 -3.32 15.03
C THR A 45 -2.94 -3.67 13.55
N VAL A 46 -3.80 -2.99 12.79
CA VAL A 46 -3.85 -3.12 11.33
C VAL A 46 -3.64 -1.77 10.67
N VAL A 47 -3.08 -1.78 9.45
CA VAL A 47 -3.02 -0.57 8.62
C VAL A 47 -3.80 -0.82 7.34
N ASP A 48 -4.92 -0.12 7.19
CA ASP A 48 -5.84 -0.29 6.08
C ASP A 48 -5.35 0.43 4.83
N MET A 49 -5.49 -0.23 3.69
CA MET A 49 -5.09 0.30 2.39
C MET A 49 -6.05 1.39 1.90
N PRO A 50 -5.58 2.34 1.07
CA PRO A 50 -6.40 3.47 0.61
C PRO A 50 -7.46 3.08 -0.42
N LEU A 51 -7.30 1.93 -1.04
CA LEU A 51 -8.23 1.35 -1.99
C LEU A 51 -8.81 0.08 -1.34
N ASN A 52 -9.69 -0.37 -1.82
CA ASN A 52 -10.99 -0.68 -2.30
C ASN A 52 -12.15 0.10 -1.64
N SER A 53 -11.97 0.94 -0.63
CA SER A 53 -13.06 1.84 -0.20
C SER A 53 -13.50 2.75 -1.35
N TYR A 54 -14.72 3.24 -1.30
CA TYR A 54 -15.24 4.18 -2.29
C TYR A 54 -15.88 5.38 -1.57
N PRO A 55 -15.35 6.58 -1.80
CA PRO A 55 -14.17 6.88 -2.64
C PRO A 55 -12.86 6.32 -2.05
N THR A 56 -11.84 6.15 -2.91
CA THR A 56 -10.48 5.82 -2.47
C THR A 56 -9.84 7.00 -1.73
N ILE A 57 -8.91 6.72 -0.81
CA ILE A 57 -8.30 7.77 0.03
C ILE A 57 -7.15 8.44 -0.72
N CYS A 58 -7.43 9.51 -1.45
CA CYS A 58 -6.43 10.22 -2.24
C CYS A 58 -6.29 11.72 -1.87
N ASP A 59 -7.06 12.20 -0.91
CA ASP A 59 -7.04 13.57 -0.37
C ASP A 59 -7.56 13.60 1.08
N ALA A 60 -7.48 14.77 1.72
CA ALA A 60 -7.92 14.97 3.09
C ALA A 60 -9.43 14.73 3.27
N ALA A 61 -10.25 15.11 2.30
CA ALA A 61 -11.72 14.97 2.40
C ALA A 61 -12.14 13.49 2.35
N THR A 62 -11.54 12.70 1.45
CA THR A 62 -11.80 11.27 1.37
C THR A 62 -11.28 10.53 2.60
N PHE A 63 -10.18 11.00 3.19
CA PHE A 63 -9.67 10.46 4.45
C PHE A 63 -10.59 10.78 5.63
N ASP A 64 -11.09 12.01 5.74
CA ASP A 64 -12.08 12.38 6.78
C ASP A 64 -13.33 11.50 6.69
N GLY A 65 -13.81 11.22 5.48
CA GLY A 65 -14.92 10.29 5.25
C GLY A 65 -14.61 8.86 5.73
N LYS A 66 -13.37 8.41 5.53
CA LYS A 66 -12.90 7.09 6.00
C LYS A 66 -12.85 7.04 7.52
N LEU A 67 -12.33 8.07 8.17
CA LEU A 67 -12.30 8.17 9.63
C LEU A 67 -13.70 8.13 10.21
N ALA A 68 -14.63 8.93 9.68
CA ALA A 68 -16.03 8.94 10.11
C ALA A 68 -16.69 7.56 9.94
N ALA A 69 -16.41 6.84 8.84
CA ALA A 69 -16.93 5.50 8.60
C ALA A 69 -16.44 4.46 9.63
N SER A 70 -15.26 4.68 10.22
CA SER A 70 -14.64 3.76 11.20
C SER A 70 -15.16 3.96 12.63
N GLU A 71 -15.80 5.08 12.93
CA GLU A 71 -16.22 5.42 14.30
C GLU A 71 -17.14 4.36 14.93
N GLY A 72 -16.76 3.90 16.12
CA GLY A 72 -17.51 2.92 16.90
C GLY A 72 -17.49 1.48 16.39
N LYS A 73 -16.69 1.17 15.34
CA LYS A 73 -16.63 -0.15 14.70
C LYS A 73 -15.32 -0.91 14.94
N LEU A 74 -14.33 -0.26 15.56
CA LEU A 74 -12.98 -0.81 15.67
C LEU A 74 -12.83 -1.71 16.90
N HIS A 75 -12.24 -2.88 16.72
CA HIS A 75 -11.94 -3.87 17.75
C HIS A 75 -10.44 -4.06 17.99
N VAL A 76 -9.60 -3.47 17.15
CA VAL A 76 -8.15 -3.36 17.29
C VAL A 76 -7.72 -1.95 16.87
N ASP A 77 -6.48 -1.58 17.11
CA ASP A 77 -5.94 -0.32 16.60
C ASP A 77 -5.90 -0.32 15.07
N VAL A 78 -6.36 0.77 14.46
CA VAL A 78 -6.39 0.91 13.00
C VAL A 78 -5.68 2.20 12.61
N ALA A 79 -4.68 2.06 11.75
CA ALA A 79 -4.06 3.17 11.02
C ALA A 79 -4.41 3.06 9.52
N PHE A 80 -4.04 4.07 8.74
CA PHE A 80 -4.46 4.18 7.36
C PHE A 80 -3.31 4.58 6.43
N TRP A 81 -3.25 3.98 5.25
CA TRP A 81 -2.46 4.44 4.14
C TRP A 81 -3.25 5.44 3.30
N GLY A 82 -2.59 6.50 2.82
CA GLY A 82 -3.12 7.34 1.76
C GLY A 82 -2.77 6.78 0.38
N GLY A 83 -3.53 7.17 -0.64
CA GLY A 83 -3.30 6.79 -2.03
C GLY A 83 -2.41 7.80 -2.75
N LEU A 84 -1.44 7.31 -3.49
CA LEU A 84 -0.70 8.07 -4.48
C LEU A 84 -1.15 7.63 -5.87
N VAL A 85 -1.76 8.54 -6.59
CA VAL A 85 -2.29 8.39 -7.94
C VAL A 85 -1.83 9.56 -8.81
N PRO A 86 -1.89 9.48 -10.16
CA PRO A 86 -1.45 10.58 -11.02
C PRO A 86 -2.14 11.92 -10.71
N GLN A 87 -3.39 11.88 -10.25
CA GLN A 87 -4.19 13.08 -9.97
C GLN A 87 -3.66 13.91 -8.80
N ASN A 88 -3.02 13.28 -7.80
CA ASN A 88 -2.47 13.97 -6.62
C ASN A 88 -0.94 14.03 -6.59
N ALA A 89 -0.25 13.18 -7.36
CA ALA A 89 1.20 13.00 -7.30
C ALA A 89 2.02 14.30 -7.50
N HIS A 90 1.50 15.23 -8.29
CA HIS A 90 2.15 16.51 -8.61
C HIS A 90 1.59 17.68 -7.80
N ASN A 91 0.70 17.43 -6.84
CA ASN A 91 0.09 18.43 -6.00
C ASN A 91 0.60 18.30 -4.56
N GLU A 92 1.68 19.04 -4.24
CA GLU A 92 2.33 19.02 -2.92
C GLU A 92 1.35 19.34 -1.80
N SER A 93 0.47 20.34 -1.98
CA SER A 93 -0.49 20.74 -0.93
C SER A 93 -1.47 19.62 -0.59
N VAL A 94 -1.98 18.88 -1.59
CA VAL A 94 -2.89 17.76 -1.34
C VAL A 94 -2.17 16.62 -0.61
N LEU A 95 -0.91 16.35 -0.96
CA LEU A 95 -0.13 15.32 -0.27
C LEU A 95 0.23 15.74 1.16
N ASP A 96 0.62 17.02 1.35
CA ASP A 96 0.90 17.57 2.69
C ASP A 96 -0.34 17.47 3.58
N GLU A 97 -1.50 17.95 3.12
CA GLU A 97 -2.75 17.88 3.87
C GLU A 97 -3.14 16.44 4.24
N LEU A 98 -2.99 15.49 3.32
CA LEU A 98 -3.29 14.09 3.57
C LEU A 98 -2.36 13.49 4.63
N ILE A 99 -1.06 13.79 4.57
CA ILE A 99 -0.07 13.32 5.54
C ILE A 99 -0.30 13.97 6.91
N GLU A 100 -0.56 15.26 6.96
CA GLU A 100 -0.85 16.01 8.20
C GLU A 100 -2.13 15.53 8.89
N ARG A 101 -3.09 14.98 8.13
CA ARG A 101 -4.29 14.33 8.68
C ARG A 101 -4.00 12.99 9.36
N GLY A 102 -2.82 12.41 9.18
CA GLY A 102 -2.34 11.27 9.94
C GLY A 102 -2.28 9.94 9.19
N VAL A 103 -2.28 9.94 7.86
CA VAL A 103 -1.92 8.72 7.14
C VAL A 103 -0.47 8.34 7.44
N VAL A 104 -0.19 7.04 7.61
CA VAL A 104 1.15 6.56 7.98
C VAL A 104 2.15 6.54 6.83
N GLY A 105 1.67 6.76 5.63
CA GLY A 105 2.44 6.82 4.40
C GLY A 105 1.52 6.70 3.19
N LEU A 106 2.08 6.55 2.01
CA LEU A 106 1.30 6.45 0.78
C LEU A 106 1.48 5.09 0.10
N LYS A 107 0.41 4.62 -0.54
CA LYS A 107 0.37 3.42 -1.38
C LYS A 107 0.13 3.82 -2.83
N THR A 108 0.85 3.18 -3.74
CA THR A 108 0.66 3.33 -5.18
C THR A 108 0.71 1.99 -5.92
N PHE A 109 0.26 2.00 -7.16
CA PHE A 109 0.38 0.90 -8.10
C PHE A 109 1.18 1.35 -9.33
N MET A 110 2.14 0.54 -9.75
CA MET A 110 2.90 0.74 -11.00
C MET A 110 2.32 -0.09 -12.16
N SER A 111 1.21 -0.78 -11.89
CA SER A 111 0.38 -1.52 -12.84
C SER A 111 -1.09 -1.18 -12.57
N PRO A 112 -2.04 -1.50 -13.48
CA PRO A 112 -3.45 -1.31 -13.22
C PRO A 112 -3.88 -1.98 -11.90
N SER A 113 -4.53 -1.21 -11.01
CA SER A 113 -4.94 -1.70 -9.70
C SER A 113 -6.12 -2.68 -9.75
N GLY A 114 -6.85 -2.70 -10.86
CA GLY A 114 -8.06 -3.49 -11.04
C GLY A 114 -9.35 -2.77 -10.65
N ILE A 115 -9.25 -1.55 -10.08
CA ILE A 115 -10.40 -0.68 -9.81
C ILE A 115 -10.27 0.65 -10.54
N GLY A 116 -11.39 1.21 -11.00
CA GLY A 116 -11.39 2.39 -11.86
C GLY A 116 -11.11 3.72 -11.17
N ASP A 117 -11.16 3.76 -9.85
CA ASP A 117 -10.96 4.95 -9.02
C ASP A 117 -9.58 4.97 -8.32
N PHE A 118 -8.65 4.11 -8.75
CA PHE A 118 -7.26 4.09 -8.29
C PHE A 118 -6.33 3.78 -9.46
N GLU A 119 -5.95 4.81 -10.19
CA GLU A 119 -5.12 4.68 -11.39
C GLU A 119 -3.67 4.32 -11.06
N GLN A 120 -3.01 3.67 -12.01
CA GLN A 120 -1.57 3.38 -11.87
C GLN A 120 -0.75 4.67 -12.00
N SER A 121 0.30 4.75 -11.19
CA SER A 121 1.29 5.82 -11.26
C SER A 121 2.51 5.39 -12.06
N PHE A 122 3.10 6.35 -12.73
CA PHE A 122 4.32 6.16 -13.51
C PHE A 122 5.53 6.79 -12.79
N LYS A 123 6.73 6.50 -13.27
CA LYS A 123 7.96 7.01 -12.68
C LYS A 123 7.95 8.53 -12.40
N PRO A 124 7.47 9.42 -13.30
CA PRO A 124 7.42 10.86 -13.01
C PRO A 124 6.52 11.20 -11.82
N ASP A 125 5.39 10.48 -11.63
CA ASP A 125 4.48 10.68 -10.52
C ASP A 125 5.15 10.33 -9.19
N LEU A 126 5.86 9.19 -9.16
CA LEU A 126 6.60 8.77 -7.98
C LEU A 126 7.74 9.76 -7.65
N GLU A 127 8.51 10.19 -8.64
CA GLU A 127 9.59 11.17 -8.46
C GLU A 127 9.10 12.52 -7.93
N ALA A 128 7.91 12.96 -8.36
CA ALA A 128 7.29 14.17 -7.85
C ALA A 128 6.86 14.01 -6.38
N ALA A 129 6.09 12.96 -6.08
CA ALA A 129 5.57 12.70 -4.75
C ALA A 129 6.67 12.44 -3.71
N LEU A 130 7.74 11.74 -4.07
CA LEU A 130 8.86 11.44 -3.17
C LEU A 130 9.54 12.69 -2.60
N LYS A 131 9.49 13.83 -3.29
CA LYS A 131 10.01 15.09 -2.77
C LYS A 131 9.21 15.55 -1.56
N THR A 132 7.89 15.44 -1.61
CA THR A 132 6.98 15.76 -0.51
C THR A 132 7.12 14.74 0.62
N LEU A 133 7.05 13.43 0.30
CA LEU A 133 7.18 12.38 1.32
C LEU A 133 8.52 12.46 2.07
N GLY A 134 9.60 12.84 1.39
CA GLY A 134 10.92 13.04 2.00
C GLY A 134 10.94 14.14 3.06
N LYS A 135 10.13 15.19 2.92
CA LYS A 135 9.99 16.26 3.92
C LYS A 135 9.31 15.75 5.20
N HIS A 136 8.28 14.92 5.03
CA HIS A 136 7.50 14.34 6.14
C HIS A 136 8.09 13.04 6.70
N GLN A 137 9.10 12.48 6.06
CA GLN A 137 9.74 11.21 6.44
C GLN A 137 8.76 10.02 6.51
N VAL A 138 7.72 10.03 5.66
CA VAL A 138 6.74 8.95 5.56
C VAL A 138 7.08 8.00 4.39
N PRO A 139 6.77 6.69 4.54
CA PRO A 139 7.10 5.71 3.51
C PRO A 139 6.15 5.76 2.30
N LEU A 140 6.67 5.34 1.15
CA LEU A 140 5.89 4.98 -0.03
C LEU A 140 5.90 3.46 -0.21
N MET A 141 4.73 2.85 -0.25
CA MET A 141 4.55 1.45 -0.65
C MET A 141 4.12 1.38 -2.11
N ALA A 142 4.73 0.49 -2.88
CA ALA A 142 4.38 0.30 -4.28
C ALA A 142 4.00 -1.16 -4.56
N HIS A 143 2.89 -1.35 -5.30
CA HIS A 143 2.68 -2.58 -6.04
C HIS A 143 3.51 -2.49 -7.31
N ALA A 144 4.69 -3.10 -7.28
CA ALA A 144 5.78 -2.77 -8.18
C ALA A 144 5.90 -3.77 -9.34
N GLU A 145 4.80 -4.00 -10.05
CA GLU A 145 4.82 -4.68 -11.35
C GLU A 145 5.01 -3.65 -12.47
N LEU A 146 5.84 -3.98 -13.47
CA LEU A 146 5.98 -3.23 -14.73
C LEU A 146 5.47 -4.06 -15.89
N PRO A 147 4.18 -4.00 -16.20
CA PRO A 147 3.60 -4.76 -17.30
C PRO A 147 4.28 -4.42 -18.62
N SER A 148 4.54 -5.45 -19.42
CA SER A 148 5.05 -5.33 -20.78
C SER A 148 4.34 -6.34 -21.65
N ASP A 149 4.42 -6.15 -22.95
CA ASP A 149 3.84 -7.08 -23.90
C ASP A 149 4.31 -8.52 -23.65
N VAL A 150 3.35 -9.43 -23.72
CA VAL A 150 3.52 -10.86 -23.56
C VAL A 150 3.03 -11.53 -24.82
N ASP A 151 3.92 -12.30 -25.43
CA ASP A 151 3.55 -13.13 -26.57
C ASP A 151 2.82 -14.39 -26.05
N LEU A 152 1.51 -14.37 -26.17
CA LEU A 152 0.65 -15.46 -25.71
C LEU A 152 0.24 -16.33 -26.92
N ASP A 153 0.32 -17.65 -26.74
CA ASP A 153 -0.27 -18.58 -27.70
C ASP A 153 -1.80 -18.38 -27.73
N PRO A 154 -2.39 -17.90 -28.86
CA PRO A 154 -3.82 -17.67 -28.96
C PRO A 154 -4.67 -18.94 -28.85
N ASN A 155 -4.05 -20.12 -29.01
CA ASN A 155 -4.70 -21.43 -28.89
C ASN A 155 -4.48 -22.08 -27.51
N ALA A 156 -3.80 -21.42 -26.59
CA ALA A 156 -3.58 -21.96 -25.26
C ALA A 156 -4.90 -22.14 -24.49
N ASP A 157 -5.05 -23.29 -23.84
CA ASP A 157 -6.25 -23.57 -23.03
C ASP A 157 -6.29 -22.65 -21.80
N PRO A 158 -7.27 -21.72 -21.69
CA PRO A 158 -7.34 -20.74 -20.58
C PRO A 158 -7.60 -21.40 -19.21
N ARG A 159 -8.03 -22.65 -19.18
CA ARG A 159 -8.28 -23.41 -17.94
C ARG A 159 -7.00 -23.99 -17.34
N LYS A 160 -5.89 -23.97 -18.08
CA LYS A 160 -4.59 -24.45 -17.57
C LYS A 160 -3.89 -23.36 -16.79
N TYR A 161 -3.41 -23.69 -15.60
CA TYR A 161 -2.65 -22.77 -14.76
C TYR A 161 -1.37 -22.27 -15.47
N ALA A 162 -0.73 -23.09 -16.28
CA ALA A 162 0.42 -22.69 -17.09
C ALA A 162 0.09 -21.55 -18.08
N THR A 163 -1.14 -21.56 -18.64
CA THR A 163 -1.60 -20.46 -19.51
C THR A 163 -1.75 -19.18 -18.72
N TYR A 164 -2.35 -19.25 -17.53
CA TYR A 164 -2.43 -18.10 -16.62
C TYR A 164 -1.03 -17.56 -16.26
N LEU A 165 -0.09 -18.41 -15.89
CA LEU A 165 1.28 -17.99 -15.59
C LEU A 165 1.98 -17.32 -16.77
N ALA A 166 1.70 -17.76 -17.99
CA ALA A 166 2.26 -17.12 -19.19
C ALA A 166 1.79 -15.66 -19.36
N THR A 167 0.60 -15.30 -18.84
CA THR A 167 0.10 -13.92 -18.87
C THR A 167 0.81 -12.99 -17.86
N ARG A 168 1.56 -13.56 -16.92
CA ARG A 168 2.25 -12.81 -15.84
C ARG A 168 3.71 -13.24 -15.76
N PRO A 169 4.54 -12.85 -16.73
CA PRO A 169 5.93 -13.28 -16.79
C PRO A 169 6.72 -12.68 -15.63
N ARG A 170 7.60 -13.46 -15.03
CA ARG A 170 8.47 -13.05 -13.92
C ARG A 170 9.26 -11.77 -14.18
N LYS A 171 9.53 -11.44 -15.45
CA LYS A 171 10.23 -10.19 -15.81
C LYS A 171 9.52 -8.91 -15.37
N TRP A 172 8.20 -8.95 -15.11
CA TRP A 172 7.45 -7.80 -14.60
C TRP A 172 7.85 -7.43 -13.16
N GLU A 173 8.26 -8.42 -12.37
CA GLU A 173 8.67 -8.25 -10.97
C GLU A 173 10.19 -8.27 -10.80
N GLN A 174 10.96 -8.39 -11.90
CA GLN A 174 12.41 -8.54 -11.82
C GLN A 174 13.15 -7.22 -11.64
N VAL A 175 14.44 -7.34 -11.33
CA VAL A 175 15.48 -6.36 -10.94
C VAL A 175 15.26 -4.92 -11.40
N ARG A 176 14.68 -4.68 -12.58
CA ARG A 176 14.43 -3.35 -13.10
C ARG A 176 13.32 -2.65 -12.32
N THR A 177 12.24 -3.38 -12.01
CA THR A 177 11.13 -2.88 -11.19
C THR A 177 11.59 -2.62 -9.77
N LEU A 178 12.30 -3.58 -9.17
CA LEU A 178 12.86 -3.44 -7.82
C LEU A 178 13.95 -2.36 -7.77
N ARG A 179 14.77 -2.22 -8.81
CA ARG A 179 15.80 -1.21 -8.88
C ARG A 179 15.22 0.19 -9.07
N ASP A 180 14.19 0.34 -9.89
CA ASP A 180 13.50 1.62 -10.08
C ASP A 180 12.68 1.98 -8.82
N ALA A 181 11.98 1.03 -8.20
CA ALA A 181 11.31 1.21 -6.92
C ALA A 181 12.30 1.43 -5.75
N HIS A 182 13.43 0.72 -5.73
CA HIS A 182 14.48 0.89 -4.72
C HIS A 182 15.16 2.26 -4.82
N LEU A 183 15.48 2.72 -6.03
CA LEU A 183 15.99 4.07 -6.27
C LEU A 183 15.01 5.15 -5.78
N LEU A 184 13.70 4.89 -5.90
CA LEU A 184 12.65 5.79 -5.46
C LEU A 184 12.55 5.81 -3.91
N VAL A 185 12.57 4.65 -3.23
CA VAL A 185 12.56 4.56 -1.76
C VAL A 185 13.86 5.12 -1.15
N PHE A 186 15.03 4.89 -1.77
CA PHE A 186 16.30 5.48 -1.35
C PHE A 186 16.36 6.99 -1.57
N SER A 187 15.74 7.52 -2.62
CA SER A 187 15.68 8.97 -2.88
C SER A 187 14.91 9.72 -1.78
N ALA A 188 13.85 9.13 -1.23
CA ALA A 188 13.11 9.70 -0.10
C ALA A 188 13.91 9.64 1.23
N ARG A 189 14.81 8.66 1.37
CA ARG A 189 15.67 8.48 2.55
C ARG A 189 17.06 9.10 2.44
N ARG A 190 17.26 10.12 1.64
CA ARG A 190 18.59 10.73 1.45
C ARG A 190 19.28 11.21 2.72
N SER A 191 18.59 11.35 3.85
CA SER A 191 19.22 11.60 5.16
C SER A 191 19.77 10.34 5.85
N LEU A 192 19.41 9.13 5.41
CA LEU A 192 19.93 7.86 5.93
C LEU A 192 20.83 7.11 4.94
N ALA A 193 20.74 7.41 3.66
CA ALA A 193 21.46 6.68 2.59
C ALA A 193 22.85 7.24 2.28
N SER A 194 23.21 8.44 2.74
CA SER A 194 24.61 8.91 2.64
C SER A 194 25.58 8.11 3.49
N ALA A 195 25.10 7.21 4.34
CA ALA A 195 25.90 6.34 5.19
C ALA A 195 26.14 4.92 4.61
N LEU A 196 25.52 4.57 3.46
CA LEU A 196 25.56 3.20 2.92
C LEU A 196 26.01 3.09 1.46
N VAL A 197 26.43 4.17 0.82
CA VAL A 197 26.80 4.18 -0.62
C VAL A 197 28.28 4.50 -0.85
N ASP A 198 29.08 4.75 0.19
CA ASP A 198 30.50 5.10 0.05
C ASP A 198 31.48 3.90 0.12
N ASP A 199 31.02 2.65 0.05
CA ASP A 199 31.88 1.48 0.19
C ASP A 199 31.89 0.49 -0.98
N ASP A 200 31.66 0.93 -2.23
CA ASP A 200 31.90 0.03 -3.38
C ASP A 200 32.46 0.78 -4.62
N ASP A 201 33.60 1.44 -4.45
CA ASP A 201 34.52 1.78 -5.51
C ASP A 201 35.96 1.54 -5.03
N SER A 202 36.37 0.27 -5.07
CA SER A 202 37.79 -0.14 -5.10
C SER A 202 37.97 -1.50 -5.72
#